data_8deb6abc37a570bba24120458343363a
#
_entry.id   8deb6abc37a570bba24120458343363a
#
_cell.length_a   1.000
_cell.length_b   1.000
_cell.length_c   1.000
_cell.angle_alpha   90.00
_cell.angle_beta   90.00
_cell.angle_gamma   90.00
#
_symmetry.space_group_name_H-M   'P 1'
#
loop_
_entity.id
_entity.type
_entity.pdbx_description
1 polymer ?
#
loop_
_entity_poly.entity_id
_entity_poly.type
_entity_poly.pdbx_seq_one_letter_code
_entity_poly.pdbx_strand_id
1 'polypeptide(L)'
;MKALFCEHPNKPLSGGYCSYYSEIYHALKEVIDIDHKNFIPQKTSEFNGYDIVFLGFGHTDCSEGKPVSLIRDNDVLLFPILNKEYTGLRNKLDWIREMNPTAGLTVHHDTEVYEEYTGVPFHRIMW
;
A
#
# COMPACT_ATOMS: atom_id res chain seq x y z
N MET A 1 18.98 -2.43 -5.21
CA MET A 1 17.71 -2.26 -4.43
C MET A 1 16.59 -2.86 -5.25
N LYS A 2 15.85 -3.78 -4.66
CA LYS A 2 14.77 -4.50 -5.33
C LYS A 2 13.44 -4.20 -4.65
N ALA A 3 12.42 -3.86 -5.43
CA ALA A 3 11.10 -3.53 -4.93
C ALA A 3 10.07 -4.63 -5.29
N LEU A 4 9.03 -4.70 -4.49
CA LEU A 4 7.84 -5.51 -4.75
C LEU A 4 6.60 -4.62 -4.73
N PHE A 5 5.77 -4.76 -5.75
CA PHE A 5 4.39 -4.27 -5.71
C PHE A 5 3.47 -5.43 -5.32
N CYS A 6 2.97 -5.38 -4.09
CA CYS A 6 2.09 -6.41 -3.55
C CYS A 6 0.64 -5.96 -3.68
N GLU A 7 -0.14 -6.64 -4.52
CA GLU A 7 -1.56 -6.33 -4.68
C GLU A 7 -2.44 -7.45 -4.12
N HIS A 8 -3.63 -7.07 -3.68
CA HIS A 8 -4.59 -8.03 -3.16
C HIS A 8 -5.14 -8.93 -4.28
N PRO A 9 -5.31 -10.25 -4.06
CA PRO A 9 -5.82 -11.17 -5.07
C PRO A 9 -7.18 -10.79 -5.67
N ASN A 10 -8.01 -10.11 -4.90
CA ASN A 10 -9.32 -9.64 -5.37
C ASN A 10 -9.22 -8.43 -6.31
N LYS A 11 -8.04 -7.82 -6.42
CA LYS A 11 -7.79 -6.67 -7.28
C LYS A 11 -6.46 -6.82 -8.02
N PRO A 12 -6.34 -7.87 -8.87
CA PRO A 12 -5.09 -8.15 -9.54
C PRO A 12 -4.73 -7.06 -10.53
N LEU A 13 -3.44 -6.86 -10.79
CA LEU A 13 -2.94 -5.90 -11.78
C LEU A 13 -3.23 -6.32 -13.22
N SER A 14 -3.72 -7.52 -13.48
CA SER A 14 -4.04 -8.04 -14.80
C SER A 14 -5.55 -8.14 -15.03
N GLY A 15 -6.02 -7.82 -16.23
CA GLY A 15 -7.43 -7.88 -16.61
C GLY A 15 -8.14 -6.52 -16.60
N GLY A 16 -9.41 -6.47 -17.01
CA GLY A 16 -10.17 -5.23 -17.22
C GLY A 16 -10.38 -4.33 -15.98
N TYR A 17 -9.96 -4.78 -14.82
CA TYR A 17 -9.97 -3.99 -13.59
C TYR A 17 -8.82 -2.98 -13.49
N CYS A 18 -7.86 -2.98 -14.41
CA CYS A 18 -6.50 -2.69 -14.03
C CYS A 18 -5.90 -1.44 -14.59
N SER A 19 -6.52 -0.74 -15.51
CA SER A 19 -5.89 0.46 -16.06
C SER A 19 -5.60 1.50 -14.98
N TYR A 20 -6.54 1.67 -14.08
CA TYR A 20 -6.47 2.65 -13.01
C TYR A 20 -5.50 2.24 -11.87
N TYR A 21 -5.57 0.99 -11.42
CA TYR A 21 -4.72 0.51 -10.31
C TYR A 21 -3.32 0.13 -10.74
N SER A 22 -3.13 -0.18 -12.01
CA SER A 22 -1.83 -0.60 -12.54
C SER A 22 -0.92 0.55 -12.94
N GLU A 23 -1.43 1.76 -13.11
CA GLU A 23 -0.64 2.90 -13.57
C GLU A 23 0.54 3.22 -12.66
N ILE A 24 0.32 3.17 -11.34
CA ILE A 24 1.41 3.39 -10.37
C ILE A 24 2.50 2.32 -10.52
N TYR A 25 2.10 1.05 -10.65
CA TYR A 25 3.05 -0.03 -10.86
C TYR A 25 3.85 0.17 -12.15
N HIS A 26 3.19 0.51 -13.25
CA HIS A 26 3.87 0.74 -14.53
C HIS A 26 4.81 1.94 -14.46
N ALA A 27 4.42 3.01 -13.82
CA ALA A 27 5.28 4.18 -13.62
C ALA A 27 6.52 3.84 -12.76
N LEU A 28 6.33 3.07 -11.69
CA LEU A 28 7.45 2.60 -10.86
C LEU A 28 8.41 1.70 -11.63
N LYS A 29 7.87 0.83 -12.49
CA LYS A 29 8.67 -0.11 -13.29
C LYS A 29 9.62 0.60 -14.27
N GLU A 30 9.30 1.82 -14.69
CA GLU A 30 10.19 2.62 -15.56
C GLU A 30 11.43 3.15 -14.81
N VAL A 31 11.41 3.21 -13.49
CA VAL A 31 12.44 3.88 -12.70
C VAL A 31 13.14 2.98 -11.67
N ILE A 32 12.53 1.85 -11.30
CA ILE A 32 13.12 0.92 -10.33
C ILE A 32 12.92 -0.54 -10.75
N ASP A 33 13.81 -1.40 -10.26
CA ASP A 33 13.67 -2.86 -10.42
C ASP A 33 12.56 -3.34 -9.49
N ILE A 34 11.39 -3.66 -10.04
CA ILE A 34 10.19 -4.00 -9.29
C ILE A 34 9.48 -5.23 -9.84
N ASP A 35 9.27 -6.18 -8.97
CA ASP A 35 8.40 -7.33 -9.22
C ASP A 35 6.97 -7.02 -8.77
N HIS A 36 6.03 -7.84 -9.21
CA HIS A 36 4.66 -7.75 -8.73
C HIS A 36 4.13 -9.12 -8.33
N LYS A 37 3.37 -9.16 -7.23
CA LYS A 37 2.73 -10.38 -6.72
C LYS A 37 1.35 -10.07 -6.18
N ASN A 38 0.42 -11.02 -6.36
CA ASN A 38 -0.94 -10.93 -5.83
C ASN A 38 -1.12 -11.94 -4.70
N PHE A 39 -1.04 -11.47 -3.46
CA PHE A 39 -1.29 -12.29 -2.27
C PHE A 39 -1.66 -11.44 -1.07
N ILE A 40 -2.14 -12.07 -0.02
CA ILE A 40 -2.46 -11.40 1.25
C ILE A 40 -1.33 -11.71 2.24
N PRO A 41 -0.41 -10.76 2.48
CA PRO A 41 0.68 -10.97 3.43
C PRO A 41 0.15 -10.95 4.87
N GLN A 42 0.70 -11.80 5.71
CA GLN A 42 0.43 -11.84 7.15
C GLN A 42 1.57 -11.21 7.94
N LYS A 43 2.79 -11.36 7.46
CA LYS A 43 4.02 -10.85 8.07
C LYS A 43 4.95 -10.26 7.02
N THR A 44 5.73 -9.27 7.43
CA THR A 44 6.72 -8.65 6.54
C THR A 44 7.86 -9.58 6.14
N SER A 45 8.11 -10.67 6.87
CA SER A 45 9.05 -11.73 6.46
C SER A 45 8.68 -12.41 5.14
N GLU A 46 7.41 -12.35 4.73
CA GLU A 46 6.98 -12.85 3.43
C GLU A 46 7.50 -12.00 2.25
N PHE A 47 8.05 -10.84 2.55
CA PHE A 47 8.71 -9.97 1.57
C PHE A 47 10.23 -10.17 1.51
N ASN A 48 10.76 -11.27 2.02
CA ASN A 48 12.18 -11.56 1.97
C ASN A 48 12.73 -11.50 0.53
N GLY A 49 13.89 -10.85 0.38
CA GLY A 49 14.50 -10.60 -0.94
C GLY A 49 14.11 -9.26 -1.56
N TYR A 50 13.25 -8.48 -0.90
CA TYR A 50 12.88 -7.13 -1.32
C TYR A 50 13.31 -6.11 -0.27
N ASP A 51 13.81 -4.99 -0.74
CA ASP A 51 14.20 -3.85 0.10
C ASP A 51 13.01 -2.90 0.33
N ILE A 52 12.16 -2.78 -0.68
CA ILE A 52 11.01 -1.88 -0.71
C ILE A 52 9.75 -2.67 -1.09
N VAL A 53 8.66 -2.42 -0.37
CA VAL A 53 7.36 -3.02 -0.70
C VAL A 53 6.28 -1.93 -0.76
N PHE A 54 5.57 -1.89 -1.87
CA PHE A 54 4.34 -1.13 -2.03
C PHE A 54 3.15 -2.06 -1.81
N LEU A 55 2.28 -1.71 -0.88
CA LEU A 55 0.99 -2.37 -0.72
C LEU A 55 -0.05 -1.63 -1.55
N GLY A 56 -0.51 -2.27 -2.61
CA GLY A 56 -1.45 -1.69 -3.56
C GLY A 56 -2.84 -1.43 -2.97
N PHE A 57 -3.67 -0.81 -3.75
CA PHE A 57 -5.00 -0.35 -3.36
C PHE A 57 -5.92 -1.44 -2.80
N GLY A 58 -5.78 -2.68 -3.27
CA GLY A 58 -6.63 -3.76 -2.83
C GLY A 58 -6.50 -4.09 -1.35
N HIS A 59 -5.35 -3.84 -0.75
CA HIS A 59 -5.12 -4.07 0.67
C HIS A 59 -5.83 -3.06 1.57
N THR A 60 -6.10 -1.87 1.06
CA THR A 60 -6.82 -0.81 1.78
C THR A 60 -8.28 -0.72 1.41
N ASP A 61 -8.65 -1.22 0.22
CA ASP A 61 -10.02 -1.24 -0.29
C ASP A 61 -10.63 -2.64 -0.14
N CYS A 62 -10.56 -3.21 1.05
CA CYS A 62 -11.28 -4.45 1.32
C CYS A 62 -12.77 -4.17 1.27
N SER A 63 -13.47 -4.83 0.37
CA SER A 63 -14.92 -4.70 0.16
C SER A 63 -15.76 -4.96 1.42
N GLU A 64 -15.16 -5.54 2.45
CA GLU A 64 -15.78 -5.85 3.72
C GLU A 64 -15.32 -4.93 4.87
N GLY A 65 -14.67 -3.83 4.55
CA GLY A 65 -14.41 -2.74 5.49
C GLY A 65 -13.25 -2.91 6.46
N LYS A 66 -12.46 -3.97 6.36
CA LYS A 66 -11.26 -4.15 7.19
C LYS A 66 -10.03 -4.35 6.33
N PRO A 67 -9.04 -3.44 6.42
CA PRO A 67 -7.74 -3.65 5.81
C PRO A 67 -7.08 -4.95 6.28
N VAL A 68 -6.21 -5.49 5.44
CA VAL A 68 -5.46 -6.70 5.77
C VAL A 68 -4.54 -6.43 6.97
N SER A 69 -4.64 -7.28 7.99
CA SER A 69 -3.71 -7.21 9.13
C SER A 69 -2.33 -7.68 8.69
N LEU A 70 -1.30 -6.90 9.01
CA LEU A 70 0.09 -7.21 8.69
C LEU A 70 0.98 -6.97 9.90
N ILE A 71 1.66 -8.01 10.35
CA ILE A 71 2.60 -7.93 11.47
C ILE A 71 3.99 -7.61 10.92
N ARG A 72 4.57 -6.50 11.35
CA ARG A 72 5.95 -6.15 11.01
C ARG A 72 6.94 -6.98 11.82
N ASP A 73 7.76 -7.75 11.15
CA ASP A 73 8.77 -8.64 11.74
C ASP A 73 10.15 -8.52 11.05
N ASN A 74 10.31 -7.59 10.11
CA ASN A 74 11.59 -7.24 9.49
C ASN A 74 11.64 -5.76 9.09
N ASP A 75 12.80 -5.29 8.62
CA ASP A 75 13.09 -3.89 8.32
C ASP A 75 12.83 -3.49 6.85
N VAL A 76 11.91 -4.15 6.18
CA VAL A 76 11.52 -3.76 4.83
C VAL A 76 10.93 -2.33 4.82
N LEU A 77 11.30 -1.53 3.83
CA LEU A 77 10.66 -0.24 3.59
C LEU A 77 9.26 -0.48 3.04
N LEU A 78 8.25 -0.09 3.79
CA LEU A 78 6.85 -0.44 3.51
C LEU A 78 6.02 0.81 3.24
N PHE A 79 5.34 0.81 2.09
CA PHE A 79 4.54 1.93 1.59
C PHE A 79 3.13 1.47 1.20
N PRO A 80 2.17 1.47 2.12
CA PRO A 80 0.77 1.25 1.78
C PRO A 80 0.19 2.43 1.01
N ILE A 81 -0.63 2.12 0.00
CA ILE A 81 -1.32 3.12 -0.82
C ILE A 81 -2.78 3.16 -0.41
N LEU A 82 -3.22 4.30 0.11
CA LEU A 82 -4.62 4.49 0.46
C LEU A 82 -5.50 4.64 -0.78
N ASN A 83 -6.68 4.06 -0.71
CA ASN A 83 -7.70 4.15 -1.74
C ASN A 83 -9.07 4.44 -1.13
N LYS A 84 -9.89 5.18 -1.87
CA LYS A 84 -11.27 5.48 -1.48
C LYS A 84 -11.38 6.03 -0.06
N GLU A 85 -10.61 7.08 0.25
CA GLU A 85 -10.58 7.70 1.58
C GLU A 85 -11.94 8.25 2.03
N TYR A 86 -12.88 8.40 1.10
CA TYR A 86 -14.27 8.78 1.42
C TYR A 86 -15.09 7.68 2.11
N THR A 87 -14.56 6.45 2.17
CA THR A 87 -15.19 5.32 2.86
C THR A 87 -14.24 4.66 3.84
N GLY A 88 -14.68 4.53 5.10
CA GLY A 88 -13.90 3.83 6.12
C GLY A 88 -12.55 4.45 6.42
N LEU A 89 -12.40 5.76 6.22
CA LEU A 89 -11.11 6.44 6.41
C LEU A 89 -10.50 6.17 7.77
N ARG A 90 -11.30 6.22 8.84
CA ARG A 90 -10.81 5.97 10.19
C ARG A 90 -10.19 4.58 10.33
N ASN A 91 -10.86 3.56 9.82
CA ASN A 91 -10.34 2.19 9.88
C ASN A 91 -9.03 2.04 9.09
N LYS A 92 -8.91 2.74 7.97
CA LYS A 92 -7.68 2.75 7.16
C LYS A 92 -6.53 3.45 7.88
N LEU A 93 -6.80 4.57 8.51
CA LEU A 93 -5.79 5.30 9.29
C LEU A 93 -5.40 4.55 10.57
N ASP A 94 -6.35 3.90 11.25
CA ASP A 94 -6.05 3.01 12.38
C ASP A 94 -5.15 1.85 11.96
N TRP A 95 -5.40 1.27 10.80
CA TRP A 95 -4.56 0.23 10.22
C TRP A 95 -3.14 0.72 9.92
N ILE A 96 -3.00 1.91 9.32
CA ILE A 96 -1.70 2.54 9.08
C ILE A 96 -0.95 2.77 10.39
N ARG A 97 -1.62 3.32 11.39
CA ARG A 97 -1.03 3.56 12.71
C ARG A 97 -0.54 2.27 13.37
N GLU A 98 -1.35 1.22 13.34
CA GLU A 98 -1.02 -0.08 13.94
C GLU A 98 0.13 -0.76 13.20
N MET A 99 0.13 -0.74 11.88
CA MET A 99 1.18 -1.32 11.06
C MET A 99 2.49 -0.55 11.15
N ASN A 100 2.44 0.76 11.38
CA ASN A 100 3.59 1.65 11.45
C ASN A 100 4.55 1.48 10.23
N PRO A 101 4.09 1.73 9.01
CA PRO A 101 4.92 1.60 7.82
C PRO A 101 5.96 2.70 7.74
N THR A 102 6.81 2.66 6.72
CA THR A 102 7.80 3.71 6.46
C THR A 102 7.13 5.04 6.14
N ALA A 103 6.11 5.02 5.27
CA ALA A 103 5.22 6.14 4.99
C ALA A 103 3.94 5.63 4.34
N GLY A 104 2.85 6.36 4.51
CA GLY A 104 1.62 6.16 3.75
C GLY A 104 1.66 6.93 2.43
N LEU A 105 1.06 6.38 1.38
CA LEU A 105 0.87 7.06 0.10
C LEU A 105 -0.62 7.34 -0.12
N THR A 106 -0.95 8.55 -0.54
CA THR A 106 -2.34 8.97 -0.77
C THR A 106 -2.45 9.91 -1.96
N VAL A 107 -3.60 9.91 -2.61
CA VAL A 107 -3.93 10.91 -3.63
C VAL A 107 -4.55 12.17 -3.01
N HIS A 108 -4.93 12.09 -1.75
CA HIS A 108 -5.55 13.20 -1.03
C HIS A 108 -4.52 14.26 -0.63
N HIS A 109 -4.97 15.49 -0.46
CA HIS A 109 -4.09 16.60 -0.08
C HIS A 109 -3.95 16.81 1.44
N ASP A 110 -4.78 16.16 2.24
CA ASP A 110 -4.80 16.31 3.70
C ASP A 110 -3.75 15.44 4.42
N THR A 111 -2.53 15.41 3.89
CA THR A 111 -1.45 14.58 4.44
C THR A 111 -1.10 14.92 5.87
N GLU A 112 -1.12 16.21 6.23
CA GLU A 112 -0.82 16.66 7.61
C GLU A 112 -1.82 16.10 8.63
N VAL A 113 -3.10 16.03 8.28
CA VAL A 113 -4.15 15.47 9.14
C VAL A 113 -3.90 13.96 9.34
N TYR A 114 -3.51 13.26 8.28
CA TYR A 114 -3.22 11.84 8.36
C TYR A 114 -1.96 11.57 9.20
N GLU A 115 -0.93 12.39 9.04
CA GLU A 115 0.30 12.30 9.84
C GLU A 115 0.03 12.54 11.33
N GLU A 116 -0.74 13.56 11.66
CA GLU A 116 -1.12 13.86 13.04
C GLU A 116 -1.88 12.70 13.69
N TYR A 117 -2.83 12.12 12.94
CA TYR A 117 -3.65 11.03 13.46
C TYR A 117 -2.87 9.71 13.60
N THR A 118 -2.00 9.39 12.65
CA THR A 118 -1.33 8.08 12.59
C THR A 118 0.06 8.06 13.23
N GLY A 119 0.73 9.20 13.32
CA GLY A 119 2.15 9.28 13.66
C GLY A 119 3.09 8.77 12.56
N VAL A 120 2.58 8.56 11.35
CA VAL A 120 3.31 8.04 10.19
C VAL A 120 3.41 9.13 9.13
N PRO A 121 4.58 9.34 8.48
CA PRO A 121 4.70 10.26 7.36
C PRO A 121 3.77 9.88 6.20
N PHE A 122 3.21 10.87 5.51
CA PHE A 122 2.39 10.67 4.33
C PHE A 122 2.92 11.45 3.14
N HIS A 123 2.93 10.81 1.98
CA HIS A 123 3.28 11.45 0.72
C HIS A 123 2.10 11.42 -0.24
N ARG A 124 1.82 12.59 -0.81
CA ARG A 124 0.82 12.69 -1.86
C ARG A 124 1.40 12.17 -3.17
N ILE A 125 0.70 11.26 -3.78
CA ILE A 125 0.99 10.79 -5.14
C ILE A 125 -0.04 11.37 -6.10
N MET A 126 0.40 11.67 -7.32
CA MET A 126 -0.48 12.14 -8.40
C MET A 126 -0.45 11.15 -9.54
N TRP A 127 -1.58 10.96 -10.18
CA TRP A 127 -1.72 10.22 -11.43
C TRP A 127 -2.52 11.01 -12.45
#